data_bddd850b32c6b00dbe7418478ea2a97e
#
_entry.id   bddd850b32c6b00dbe7418478ea2a97e
#
_cell.length_a   1.000
_cell.length_b   1.000
_cell.length_c   1.000
_cell.angle_alpha   90.00
_cell.angle_beta   90.00
_cell.angle_gamma   90.00
#
_symmetry.space_group_name_H-M   'P 1'
#
loop_
_entity.id
_entity.type
_entity.pdbx_description
1 polymer ?
#
loop_
_entity_poly.entity_id
_entity_poly.type
_entity_poly.pdbx_seq_one_letter_code
_entity_poly.pdbx_strand_id
1 'polypeptide(L)'
;MIDLASLSKQAVLAAKEAGKLISLSLNNELDISQKETGSTLASQVVTEVDCKSQNLILETLRPSCDEFSIAVLAEEEEDNKSRLEHDYFWCIDPLDGTLPFIEGKPGYAVSIGLVSKCGKPQIGVVYDPFHQTLYEAARGQGVKINNEPWKIKSVEDQLTFTYDRSFADHNGFHAIQDQLETYAHSIGLKGLASIHYGGAVLNACYALEKSPGCHFKLPKAEDGGGSLWDYAATACLYEESGAVVCDVFGNPLDLNRPDSTFMNHRGALYATDLGLAQHIRKIISKINPKV
;
A
#
# COMPACT_ATOMS: atom_id res chain seq x y z
N MET A 1 25.92 -10.61 -1.85
CA MET A 1 24.47 -10.91 -1.95
C MET A 1 23.84 -10.34 -0.68
N ILE A 2 22.81 -9.50 -0.78
CA ILE A 2 22.18 -8.91 0.42
C ILE A 2 21.42 -9.99 1.21
N ASP A 3 21.41 -9.85 2.53
CA ASP A 3 20.65 -10.73 3.43
C ASP A 3 19.23 -10.16 3.64
N LEU A 4 18.28 -10.62 2.82
CA LEU A 4 16.88 -10.18 2.90
C LEU A 4 16.25 -10.46 4.26
N ALA A 5 16.67 -11.53 4.96
CA ALA A 5 16.11 -11.85 6.28
C ALA A 5 16.56 -10.85 7.35
N SER A 6 17.82 -10.39 7.30
CA SER A 6 18.32 -9.35 8.19
C SER A 6 17.68 -8.00 7.89
N LEU A 7 17.58 -7.63 6.61
CA LEU A 7 16.97 -6.38 6.17
C LEU A 7 15.47 -6.32 6.50
N SER A 8 14.74 -7.44 6.35
CA SER A 8 13.33 -7.52 6.75
C SER A 8 13.12 -7.25 8.23
N LYS A 9 14.01 -7.79 9.09
CA LYS A 9 13.96 -7.51 10.54
C LYS A 9 14.17 -6.04 10.87
N GLN A 10 15.08 -5.36 10.15
CA GLN A 10 15.30 -3.92 10.33
C GLN A 10 14.06 -3.12 9.89
N ALA A 11 13.46 -3.46 8.73
CA ALA A 11 12.24 -2.82 8.26
C ALA A 11 11.06 -3.04 9.23
N VAL A 12 10.91 -4.23 9.79
CA VAL A 12 9.90 -4.54 10.82
C VAL A 12 10.11 -3.71 12.07
N LEU A 13 11.37 -3.57 12.54
CA LEU A 13 11.68 -2.71 13.68
C LEU A 13 11.31 -1.26 13.38
N ALA A 14 11.76 -0.73 12.24
CA ALA A 14 11.48 0.63 11.81
C ALA A 14 9.97 0.91 11.74
N ALA A 15 9.20 0.02 11.10
CA ALA A 15 7.75 0.16 10.97
C ALA A 15 7.02 0.16 12.32
N LYS A 16 7.43 -0.69 13.25
CA LYS A 16 6.84 -0.75 14.61
C LYS A 16 7.15 0.47 15.45
N GLU A 17 8.39 0.96 15.43
CA GLU A 17 8.78 2.15 16.19
C GLU A 17 8.08 3.41 15.61
N ALA A 18 8.00 3.54 14.30
CA ALA A 18 7.24 4.59 13.63
C ALA A 18 5.73 4.52 13.98
N GLY A 19 5.14 3.34 13.90
CA GLY A 19 3.73 3.14 14.26
C GLY A 19 3.43 3.44 15.74
N LYS A 20 4.37 3.17 16.63
CA LYS A 20 4.26 3.57 18.04
C LYS A 20 4.28 5.10 18.21
N LEU A 21 5.18 5.79 17.49
CA LEU A 21 5.23 7.26 17.47
C LEU A 21 3.90 7.82 16.95
N ILE A 22 3.36 7.30 15.86
CA ILE A 22 2.07 7.70 15.27
C ILE A 22 0.94 7.54 16.29
N SER A 23 0.86 6.40 16.97
CA SER A 23 -0.17 6.13 17.99
C SER A 23 -0.08 7.08 19.20
N LEU A 24 1.14 7.41 19.63
CA LEU A 24 1.34 8.38 20.73
C LEU A 24 0.95 9.80 20.31
N SER A 25 1.24 10.18 19.07
CA SER A 25 0.87 11.50 18.53
C SER A 25 -0.65 11.67 18.47
N LEU A 26 -1.38 10.66 18.01
CA LEU A 26 -2.84 10.68 17.96
C LEU A 26 -3.46 10.95 19.35
N ASN A 27 -2.94 10.31 20.39
CA ASN A 27 -3.43 10.51 21.76
C ASN A 27 -3.18 11.94 22.28
N ASN A 28 -2.04 12.54 21.93
CA ASN A 28 -1.70 13.91 22.34
C ASN A 28 -2.53 14.97 21.59
N GLU A 29 -2.89 14.69 20.34
CA GLU A 29 -3.65 15.60 19.46
C GLU A 29 -5.15 15.61 19.76
N LEU A 30 -5.71 14.50 20.21
CA LEU A 30 -7.10 14.45 20.71
C LEU A 30 -7.29 15.43 21.88
N ASP A 31 -6.25 15.66 22.68
CA ASP A 31 -6.25 16.68 23.75
C ASP A 31 -6.17 18.12 23.20
N ILE A 32 -5.50 18.34 22.07
CA ILE A 32 -5.34 19.66 21.43
C ILE A 32 -6.57 20.02 20.59
N SER A 33 -7.10 19.08 19.81
CA SER A 33 -8.26 19.31 18.92
C SER A 33 -9.56 19.60 19.68
N GLN A 34 -9.66 19.19 20.94
CA GLN A 34 -10.76 19.59 21.82
C GLN A 34 -10.68 21.08 22.26
N LYS A 35 -9.53 21.72 22.02
CA LYS A 35 -9.29 23.12 22.44
C LYS A 35 -9.34 24.14 21.30
N GLU A 36 -9.11 23.72 20.04
CA GLU A 36 -9.06 24.65 18.89
C GLU A 36 -9.63 24.01 17.60
N THR A 37 -10.68 24.63 17.06
CA THR A 37 -11.29 24.21 15.77
C THR A 37 -10.63 24.93 14.58
N GLY A 38 -9.78 24.24 13.80
CA GLY A 38 -9.23 24.79 12.56
C GLY A 38 -8.56 23.72 11.66
N SER A 39 -8.99 23.64 10.39
CA SER A 39 -8.45 22.70 9.39
C SER A 39 -6.95 22.88 9.09
N THR A 40 -6.40 24.08 9.30
CA THR A 40 -4.98 24.41 9.12
C THR A 40 -4.09 23.78 10.19
N LEU A 41 -4.57 23.67 11.44
CA LEU A 41 -3.80 23.07 12.52
C LEU A 41 -3.67 21.56 12.34
N ALA A 42 -4.76 20.87 12.00
CA ALA A 42 -4.75 19.42 11.72
C ALA A 42 -3.77 19.07 10.59
N SER A 43 -3.71 19.85 9.50
CA SER A 43 -2.78 19.64 8.41
C SER A 43 -1.31 19.83 8.83
N GLN A 44 -1.00 20.83 9.66
CA GLN A 44 0.35 21.06 10.17
C GLN A 44 0.82 19.95 11.09
N VAL A 45 -0.05 19.49 11.96
CA VAL A 45 0.25 18.39 12.89
C VAL A 45 0.52 17.10 12.14
N VAL A 46 -0.26 16.80 11.11
CA VAL A 46 -0.03 15.63 10.24
C VAL A 46 1.37 15.70 9.63
N THR A 47 1.72 16.81 8.97
CA THR A 47 3.05 16.96 8.36
C THR A 47 4.18 16.76 9.38
N GLU A 48 3.98 17.19 10.64
CA GLU A 48 4.97 16.97 11.69
C GLU A 48 5.11 15.50 12.09
N VAL A 49 3.98 14.76 12.16
CA VAL A 49 3.99 13.31 12.47
C VAL A 49 4.64 12.52 11.33
N ASP A 50 4.29 12.83 10.08
CA ASP A 50 4.87 12.20 8.89
C ASP A 50 6.39 12.38 8.87
N CYS A 51 6.88 13.61 9.01
CA CYS A 51 8.31 13.91 9.05
C CYS A 51 9.04 13.20 10.22
N LYS A 52 8.44 13.17 11.41
CA LYS A 52 9.02 12.48 12.57
C LYS A 52 9.06 10.96 12.36
N SER A 53 7.98 10.40 11.80
CA SER A 53 7.89 8.99 11.44
C SER A 53 8.98 8.63 10.42
N GLN A 54 9.10 9.41 9.35
CA GLN A 54 10.13 9.21 8.33
C GLN A 54 11.54 9.27 8.91
N ASN A 55 11.87 10.28 9.70
CA ASN A 55 13.20 10.41 10.32
C ASN A 55 13.54 9.18 11.17
N LEU A 56 12.60 8.68 11.96
CA LEU A 56 12.81 7.49 12.79
C LEU A 56 13.05 6.24 11.94
N ILE A 57 12.27 6.08 10.85
CA ILE A 57 12.46 4.98 9.90
C ILE A 57 13.86 5.06 9.27
N LEU A 58 14.25 6.23 8.78
CA LEU A 58 15.55 6.45 8.13
C LEU A 58 16.72 6.21 9.09
N GLU A 59 16.64 6.66 10.34
CA GLU A 59 17.64 6.37 11.36
C GLU A 59 17.79 4.86 11.60
N THR A 60 16.68 4.13 11.68
CA THR A 60 16.68 2.68 11.89
C THR A 60 17.25 1.92 10.70
N LEU A 61 17.00 2.39 9.45
CA LEU A 61 17.47 1.75 8.23
C LEU A 61 18.88 2.16 7.81
N ARG A 62 19.43 3.25 8.36
CA ARG A 62 20.76 3.79 8.01
C ARG A 62 21.86 2.74 7.99
N PRO A 63 22.01 1.84 8.99
CA PRO A 63 23.05 0.81 8.95
C PRO A 63 23.02 -0.05 7.69
N SER A 64 21.82 -0.39 7.20
CA SER A 64 21.67 -1.16 5.97
C SER A 64 22.00 -0.33 4.72
N CYS A 65 21.66 0.96 4.73
CA CYS A 65 22.01 1.86 3.63
C CYS A 65 23.53 1.97 3.48
N ASP A 66 24.23 2.14 4.60
CA ASP A 66 25.69 2.28 4.62
C ASP A 66 26.39 0.96 4.25
N GLU A 67 25.93 -0.18 4.79
CA GLU A 67 26.57 -1.48 4.58
C GLU A 67 26.38 -2.01 3.15
N PHE A 68 25.19 -1.84 2.58
CA PHE A 68 24.81 -2.44 1.28
C PHE A 68 24.66 -1.42 0.15
N SER A 69 24.99 -0.15 0.38
CA SER A 69 24.81 0.93 -0.59
C SER A 69 23.35 0.98 -1.12
N ILE A 70 22.38 0.93 -0.21
CA ILE A 70 20.96 0.99 -0.53
C ILE A 70 20.52 2.46 -0.59
N ALA A 71 19.95 2.90 -1.70
CA ALA A 71 19.38 4.24 -1.84
C ALA A 71 18.05 4.35 -1.06
N VAL A 72 17.54 5.57 -0.95
CA VAL A 72 16.25 5.86 -0.30
C VAL A 72 15.36 6.66 -1.24
N LEU A 73 14.09 6.28 -1.29
CA LEU A 73 12.98 7.06 -1.80
C LEU A 73 11.93 7.11 -0.69
N ALA A 74 11.62 8.30 -0.18
CA ALA A 74 10.64 8.48 0.89
C ALA A 74 9.71 9.65 0.53
N GLU A 75 8.47 9.60 1.02
CA GLU A 75 7.43 10.55 0.62
C GLU A 75 7.75 11.99 0.99
N GLU A 76 8.31 12.23 2.19
CA GLU A 76 8.54 13.57 2.74
C GLU A 76 9.86 14.20 2.28
N GLU A 77 10.52 13.60 1.29
CA GLU A 77 11.76 14.10 0.68
C GLU A 77 11.68 14.10 -0.84
N GLU A 78 12.37 15.05 -1.47
CA GLU A 78 12.47 15.11 -2.93
C GLU A 78 13.25 13.90 -3.47
N ASP A 79 12.73 13.25 -4.51
CA ASP A 79 13.41 12.14 -5.19
C ASP A 79 14.71 12.62 -5.85
N ASN A 80 15.83 12.39 -5.21
CA ASN A 80 17.17 12.72 -5.68
C ASN A 80 17.67 11.80 -6.81
N LYS A 81 16.83 10.86 -7.26
CA LYS A 81 17.10 9.88 -8.32
C LYS A 81 18.20 8.84 -8.00
N SER A 82 18.77 8.83 -6.80
CA SER A 82 19.79 7.82 -6.42
C SER A 82 19.28 6.39 -6.56
N ARG A 83 17.97 6.16 -6.42
CA ARG A 83 17.31 4.86 -6.69
C ARG A 83 17.54 4.30 -8.09
N LEU A 84 17.88 5.15 -9.06
CA LEU A 84 18.17 4.75 -10.45
C LEU A 84 19.62 4.32 -10.63
N GLU A 85 20.50 4.60 -9.66
CA GLU A 85 21.93 4.31 -9.72
C GLU A 85 22.31 3.09 -8.89
N HIS A 86 21.63 2.86 -7.74
CA HIS A 86 21.92 1.78 -6.81
C HIS A 86 21.18 0.49 -7.18
N ASP A 87 21.72 -0.66 -6.77
CA ASP A 87 21.12 -1.97 -7.04
C ASP A 87 19.78 -2.16 -6.31
N TYR A 88 19.61 -1.49 -5.16
CA TYR A 88 18.42 -1.52 -4.32
C TYR A 88 18.13 -0.15 -3.72
N PHE A 89 16.87 0.07 -3.40
CA PHE A 89 16.44 1.24 -2.64
C PHE A 89 15.30 0.90 -1.69
N TRP A 90 15.30 1.55 -0.53
CA TRP A 90 14.15 1.58 0.35
C TRP A 90 13.11 2.55 -0.22
N CYS A 91 11.86 2.11 -0.29
CA CYS A 91 10.72 2.87 -0.75
C CYS A 91 9.74 3.01 0.41
N ILE A 92 9.56 4.21 0.94
CA ILE A 92 8.99 4.45 2.27
C ILE A 92 7.83 5.42 2.19
N ASP A 93 6.68 5.02 2.73
CA ASP A 93 5.59 5.88 3.13
C ASP A 93 5.52 5.87 4.66
N PRO A 94 5.82 6.99 5.32
CA PRO A 94 5.85 7.07 6.79
C PRO A 94 4.47 7.02 7.42
N LEU A 95 3.41 7.42 6.69
CA LEU A 95 2.02 7.44 7.16
C LEU A 95 1.02 7.45 5.99
N ASP A 96 0.88 6.34 5.26
CA ASP A 96 -0.23 6.18 4.30
C ASP A 96 -1.58 6.31 5.00
N GLY A 97 -2.52 6.99 4.37
CA GLY A 97 -3.84 7.17 4.95
C GLY A 97 -3.94 8.35 5.93
N THR A 98 -3.37 9.47 5.56
CA THR A 98 -3.37 10.72 6.32
C THR A 98 -4.79 11.17 6.75
N LEU A 99 -5.79 11.01 5.88
CA LEU A 99 -7.17 11.41 6.22
C LEU A 99 -7.79 10.55 7.33
N PRO A 100 -7.79 9.20 7.29
CA PRO A 100 -8.20 8.39 8.44
C PRO A 100 -7.42 8.70 9.72
N PHE A 101 -6.12 8.99 9.62
CA PHE A 101 -5.32 9.40 10.79
C PHE A 101 -5.85 10.68 11.41
N ILE A 102 -6.08 11.76 10.63
CA ILE A 102 -6.68 13.01 11.11
C ILE A 102 -8.06 12.78 11.76
N GLU A 103 -8.85 11.87 11.18
CA GLU A 103 -10.16 11.52 11.71
C GLU A 103 -10.11 10.63 12.98
N GLY A 104 -8.92 10.18 13.42
CA GLY A 104 -8.77 9.24 14.52
C GLY A 104 -9.43 7.88 14.27
N LYS A 105 -9.51 7.47 12.99
CA LYS A 105 -10.18 6.25 12.53
C LYS A 105 -9.17 5.23 12.00
N PRO A 106 -9.53 3.92 11.93
CA PRO A 106 -8.68 2.94 11.27
C PRO A 106 -8.49 3.29 9.78
N GLY A 107 -7.36 2.86 9.20
CA GLY A 107 -7.13 2.99 7.77
C GLY A 107 -5.81 3.68 7.40
N TYR A 108 -4.90 3.87 8.35
CA TYR A 108 -3.56 4.41 8.13
C TYR A 108 -2.47 3.39 8.48
N ALA A 109 -1.33 3.46 7.83
CA ALA A 109 -0.23 2.52 8.01
C ALA A 109 1.14 3.13 7.73
N VAL A 110 2.19 2.50 8.27
CA VAL A 110 3.57 2.65 7.83
C VAL A 110 3.84 1.62 6.74
N SER A 111 4.41 2.04 5.61
CA SER A 111 4.76 1.19 4.48
C SER A 111 6.26 1.28 4.16
N ILE A 112 6.98 0.15 4.20
CA ILE A 112 8.41 0.07 3.91
C ILE A 112 8.66 -1.06 2.91
N GLY A 113 9.05 -0.70 1.69
CA GLY A 113 9.44 -1.65 0.65
C GLY A 113 10.93 -1.61 0.37
N LEU A 114 11.57 -2.75 0.13
CA LEU A 114 12.87 -2.80 -0.53
C LEU A 114 12.63 -3.18 -2.00
N VAL A 115 13.10 -2.35 -2.91
CA VAL A 115 12.92 -2.54 -4.35
C VAL A 115 14.28 -2.63 -5.02
N SER A 116 14.44 -3.55 -5.96
CA SER A 116 15.64 -3.62 -6.78
C SER A 116 15.64 -2.57 -7.89
N LYS A 117 16.82 -2.24 -8.43
CA LYS A 117 16.98 -1.28 -9.54
C LYS A 117 16.06 -1.57 -10.74
N CYS A 118 15.75 -2.83 -11.00
CA CYS A 118 14.82 -3.22 -12.08
C CYS A 118 13.34 -3.16 -11.69
N GLY A 119 12.99 -2.53 -10.56
CA GLY A 119 11.61 -2.34 -10.12
C GLY A 119 10.96 -3.59 -9.51
N LYS A 120 11.72 -4.60 -9.10
CA LYS A 120 11.16 -5.80 -8.45
C LYS A 120 11.13 -5.62 -6.95
N PRO A 121 9.99 -5.83 -6.27
CA PRO A 121 9.93 -5.79 -4.81
C PRO A 121 10.72 -6.98 -4.22
N GLN A 122 11.48 -6.73 -3.16
CA GLN A 122 12.30 -7.70 -2.46
C GLN A 122 11.86 -7.92 -1.03
N ILE A 123 11.42 -6.86 -0.37
CA ILE A 123 10.84 -6.87 0.97
C ILE A 123 9.62 -5.97 0.96
N GLY A 124 8.57 -6.36 1.67
CA GLY A 124 7.42 -5.55 1.95
C GLY A 124 7.04 -5.65 3.42
N VAL A 125 7.01 -4.53 4.11
CA VAL A 125 6.56 -4.44 5.49
C VAL A 125 5.49 -3.36 5.57
N VAL A 126 4.32 -3.73 6.08
CA VAL A 126 3.23 -2.80 6.37
C VAL A 126 2.85 -2.97 7.83
N TYR A 127 2.76 -1.87 8.55
CA TYR A 127 2.29 -1.89 9.93
C TYR A 127 1.06 -0.99 10.09
N ASP A 128 -0.05 -1.57 10.49
CA ASP A 128 -1.28 -0.88 10.89
C ASP A 128 -1.20 -0.58 12.39
N PRO A 129 -0.97 0.67 12.80
CA PRO A 129 -0.84 1.02 14.22
C PRO A 129 -2.15 0.96 14.98
N PHE A 130 -3.28 1.14 14.28
CA PHE A 130 -4.61 1.14 14.91
C PHE A 130 -5.00 -0.26 15.39
N HIS A 131 -4.85 -1.29 14.53
CA HIS A 131 -5.12 -2.67 14.87
C HIS A 131 -3.90 -3.44 15.37
N GLN A 132 -2.72 -2.80 15.41
CA GLN A 132 -1.44 -3.42 15.77
C GLN A 132 -1.14 -4.65 14.88
N THR A 133 -1.47 -4.56 13.59
CA THR A 133 -1.27 -5.64 12.63
C THR A 133 -0.03 -5.39 11.79
N LEU A 134 0.88 -6.35 11.80
CA LEU A 134 2.09 -6.37 11.00
C LEU A 134 1.95 -7.34 9.84
N TYR A 135 2.09 -6.85 8.62
CA TYR A 135 2.23 -7.66 7.40
C TYR A 135 3.69 -7.61 6.97
N GLU A 136 4.28 -8.75 6.72
CA GLU A 136 5.68 -8.86 6.34
C GLU A 136 5.86 -9.90 5.23
N ALA A 137 6.64 -9.57 4.21
CA ALA A 137 7.10 -10.48 3.18
C ALA A 137 8.55 -10.19 2.79
N ALA A 138 9.28 -11.23 2.46
CA ALA A 138 10.58 -11.12 1.80
C ALA A 138 10.64 -12.16 0.67
N ARG A 139 11.26 -11.81 -0.43
CA ARG A 139 11.29 -12.63 -1.64
C ARG A 139 11.78 -14.05 -1.37
N GLY A 140 10.96 -15.02 -1.72
CA GLY A 140 11.19 -16.45 -1.50
C GLY A 140 10.93 -16.94 -0.07
N GLN A 141 10.41 -16.11 0.82
CA GLN A 141 10.15 -16.46 2.22
C GLN A 141 8.65 -16.53 2.56
N GLY A 142 7.78 -16.16 1.62
CA GLY A 142 6.34 -16.08 1.83
C GLY A 142 5.93 -14.90 2.68
N VAL A 143 4.68 -14.90 3.12
CA VAL A 143 4.05 -13.82 3.90
C VAL A 143 3.87 -14.26 5.34
N LYS A 144 4.03 -13.31 6.27
CA LYS A 144 3.63 -13.44 7.67
C LYS A 144 2.70 -12.31 8.06
N ILE A 145 1.75 -12.62 8.94
CA ILE A 145 0.92 -11.62 9.63
C ILE A 145 1.17 -11.81 11.13
N ASN A 146 1.57 -10.74 11.81
CA ASN A 146 1.93 -10.75 13.24
C ASN A 146 2.96 -11.83 13.59
N ASN A 147 3.99 -11.97 12.75
CA ASN A 147 5.10 -12.95 12.81
C ASN A 147 4.68 -14.41 12.53
N GLU A 148 3.39 -14.71 12.33
CA GLU A 148 2.92 -16.04 12.01
C GLU A 148 2.85 -16.26 10.49
N PRO A 149 3.35 -17.39 9.96
CA PRO A 149 3.24 -17.70 8.55
C PRO A 149 1.78 -17.65 8.06
N TRP A 150 1.54 -16.90 6.99
CA TRP A 150 0.21 -16.69 6.47
C TRP A 150 0.10 -17.14 5.00
N LYS A 151 -1.06 -17.65 4.64
CA LYS A 151 -1.40 -18.02 3.25
C LYS A 151 -2.81 -17.57 2.95
N ILE A 152 -3.06 -17.20 1.71
CA ILE A 152 -4.40 -16.89 1.23
C ILE A 152 -5.33 -18.07 1.49
N LYS A 153 -6.46 -17.76 2.11
CA LYS A 153 -7.58 -18.70 2.29
C LYS A 153 -8.85 -17.97 1.88
N SER A 154 -9.72 -18.63 1.14
CA SER A 154 -11.05 -18.10 0.89
C SER A 154 -11.85 -18.20 2.20
N VAL A 155 -11.94 -17.10 2.93
CA VAL A 155 -12.57 -17.03 4.24
C VAL A 155 -13.90 -16.32 4.22
N GLU A 156 -14.13 -15.49 3.18
CA GLU A 156 -15.34 -14.69 3.03
C GLU A 156 -16.34 -15.38 2.09
N ASP A 157 -17.62 -15.21 2.36
CA ASP A 157 -18.70 -15.65 1.49
C ASP A 157 -19.15 -14.57 0.48
N GLN A 158 -18.48 -13.43 0.49
CA GLN A 158 -18.63 -12.31 -0.42
C GLN A 158 -17.28 -11.96 -1.06
N LEU A 159 -17.33 -11.35 -2.26
CA LEU A 159 -16.15 -10.74 -2.87
C LEU A 159 -15.86 -9.41 -2.18
N THR A 160 -14.67 -9.25 -1.61
CA THR A 160 -14.26 -7.99 -0.99
C THR A 160 -13.68 -7.04 -2.05
N PHE A 161 -14.29 -5.89 -2.22
CA PHE A 161 -13.80 -4.79 -3.04
C PHE A 161 -13.35 -3.63 -2.16
N THR A 162 -12.05 -3.32 -2.19
CA THR A 162 -11.50 -2.17 -1.46
C THR A 162 -11.18 -1.05 -2.44
N TYR A 163 -11.45 0.20 -2.06
CA TYR A 163 -11.22 1.35 -2.92
C TYR A 163 -11.04 2.65 -2.12
N ASP A 164 -10.41 3.64 -2.73
CA ASP A 164 -10.25 4.98 -2.14
C ASP A 164 -11.60 5.69 -2.07
N ARG A 165 -11.85 6.49 -1.03
CA ARG A 165 -13.12 7.23 -0.87
C ARG A 165 -13.50 8.04 -2.12
N SER A 166 -12.52 8.71 -2.74
CA SER A 166 -12.75 9.49 -3.95
C SER A 166 -13.14 8.65 -5.18
N PHE A 167 -12.90 7.34 -5.15
CA PHE A 167 -13.30 6.47 -6.26
C PHE A 167 -14.80 6.30 -6.37
N ALA A 168 -15.55 6.50 -5.30
CA ALA A 168 -17.01 6.48 -5.30
C ALA A 168 -17.63 7.58 -6.19
N ASP A 169 -16.88 8.68 -6.41
CA ASP A 169 -17.31 9.80 -7.28
C ASP A 169 -17.00 9.56 -8.78
N HIS A 170 -16.32 8.45 -9.11
CA HIS A 170 -15.98 8.12 -10.48
C HIS A 170 -17.23 7.72 -11.27
N ASN A 171 -17.43 8.30 -12.47
CA ASN A 171 -18.62 8.06 -13.31
C ASN A 171 -18.91 6.58 -13.61
N GLY A 172 -17.88 5.72 -13.64
CA GLY A 172 -18.00 4.27 -13.85
C GLY A 172 -18.18 3.45 -12.58
N PHE A 173 -18.22 4.06 -11.40
CA PHE A 173 -18.18 3.35 -10.12
C PHE A 173 -19.30 2.31 -9.96
N HIS A 174 -20.54 2.70 -10.15
CA HIS A 174 -21.68 1.78 -10.04
C HIS A 174 -21.62 0.65 -11.07
N ALA A 175 -21.24 0.95 -12.31
CA ALA A 175 -21.07 -0.10 -13.32
C ALA A 175 -19.97 -1.11 -12.96
N ILE A 176 -18.91 -0.65 -12.31
CA ILE A 176 -17.85 -1.52 -11.77
C ILE A 176 -18.39 -2.41 -10.65
N GLN A 177 -19.13 -1.83 -9.70
CA GLN A 177 -19.73 -2.59 -8.59
C GLN A 177 -20.68 -3.67 -9.12
N ASP A 178 -21.59 -3.34 -10.03
CA ASP A 178 -22.53 -4.27 -10.64
C ASP A 178 -21.83 -5.44 -11.36
N GLN A 179 -20.73 -5.15 -12.07
CA GLN A 179 -19.93 -6.17 -12.73
C GLN A 179 -19.19 -7.08 -11.74
N LEU A 180 -18.64 -6.51 -10.66
CA LEU A 180 -18.00 -7.30 -9.60
C LEU A 180 -19.00 -8.16 -8.84
N GLU A 181 -20.20 -7.64 -8.54
CA GLU A 181 -21.27 -8.39 -7.91
C GLU A 181 -21.77 -9.53 -8.79
N THR A 182 -21.97 -9.26 -10.09
CA THR A 182 -22.31 -10.30 -11.08
C THR A 182 -21.24 -11.40 -11.11
N TYR A 183 -19.96 -11.02 -11.09
CA TYR A 183 -18.85 -11.99 -11.03
C TYR A 183 -18.89 -12.79 -9.72
N ALA A 184 -19.08 -12.15 -8.56
CA ALA A 184 -19.18 -12.81 -7.28
C ALA A 184 -20.25 -13.92 -7.29
N HIS A 185 -21.45 -13.60 -7.78
CA HIS A 185 -22.52 -14.59 -7.92
C HIS A 185 -22.16 -15.73 -8.89
N SER A 186 -21.44 -15.42 -9.99
CA SER A 186 -21.04 -16.42 -10.99
C SER A 186 -20.06 -17.47 -10.45
N ILE A 187 -19.31 -17.13 -9.40
CA ILE A 187 -18.37 -18.04 -8.72
C ILE A 187 -18.92 -18.59 -7.40
N GLY A 188 -20.22 -18.40 -7.12
CA GLY A 188 -20.93 -18.99 -5.99
C GLY A 188 -20.85 -18.19 -4.69
N LEU A 189 -20.39 -16.96 -4.72
CA LEU A 189 -20.40 -16.04 -3.56
C LEU A 189 -21.77 -15.37 -3.40
N LYS A 190 -22.05 -14.87 -2.18
CA LYS A 190 -23.33 -14.21 -1.84
C LYS A 190 -23.47 -12.79 -2.37
N GLY A 191 -22.39 -12.18 -2.89
CA GLY A 191 -22.39 -10.82 -3.44
C GLY A 191 -21.07 -10.10 -3.19
N LEU A 192 -21.14 -8.77 -3.15
CA LEU A 192 -20.00 -7.86 -3.00
C LEU A 192 -20.00 -7.20 -1.62
N ALA A 193 -18.85 -7.22 -0.94
CA ALA A 193 -18.58 -6.43 0.25
C ALA A 193 -17.63 -5.28 -0.10
N SER A 194 -17.90 -4.07 0.39
CA SER A 194 -17.11 -2.88 0.08
C SER A 194 -16.38 -2.34 1.31
N ILE A 195 -15.09 -2.03 1.16
CA ILE A 195 -14.26 -1.35 2.17
C ILE A 195 -13.63 -0.11 1.52
N HIS A 196 -13.78 1.07 2.14
CA HIS A 196 -13.34 2.34 1.54
C HIS A 196 -12.80 3.34 2.58
N TYR A 197 -12.31 2.84 3.70
CA TYR A 197 -11.79 3.68 4.78
C TYR A 197 -10.26 3.65 4.90
N GLY A 198 -9.57 2.74 4.23
CA GLY A 198 -8.10 2.66 4.22
C GLY A 198 -7.44 3.64 3.26
N GLY A 199 -6.19 4.00 3.55
CA GLY A 199 -5.25 4.48 2.54
C GLY A 199 -4.95 3.39 1.51
N ALA A 200 -4.13 3.70 0.52
CA ALA A 200 -3.84 2.76 -0.57
C ALA A 200 -3.21 1.45 -0.08
N VAL A 201 -2.30 1.56 0.87
CA VAL A 201 -1.56 0.44 1.46
C VAL A 201 -2.51 -0.52 2.19
N LEU A 202 -3.33 -0.02 3.13
CA LEU A 202 -4.24 -0.89 3.87
C LEU A 202 -5.41 -1.39 3.02
N ASN A 203 -5.86 -0.66 2.02
CA ASN A 203 -6.84 -1.16 1.07
C ASN A 203 -6.33 -2.42 0.36
N ALA A 204 -5.06 -2.44 -0.08
CA ALA A 204 -4.44 -3.64 -0.64
C ALA A 204 -4.31 -4.77 0.40
N CYS A 205 -3.89 -4.47 1.63
CA CYS A 205 -3.78 -5.48 2.70
C CYS A 205 -5.15 -6.09 3.05
N TYR A 206 -6.20 -5.27 3.18
CA TYR A 206 -7.56 -5.77 3.47
C TYR A 206 -8.12 -6.64 2.34
N ALA A 207 -7.87 -6.28 1.07
CA ALA A 207 -8.27 -7.10 -0.06
C ALA A 207 -7.57 -8.47 -0.06
N LEU A 208 -6.29 -8.50 0.35
CA LEU A 208 -5.52 -9.74 0.47
C LEU A 208 -6.03 -10.63 1.60
N GLU A 209 -6.25 -10.05 2.78
CA GLU A 209 -6.64 -10.77 4.00
C GLU A 209 -8.06 -11.30 3.92
N LYS A 210 -8.98 -10.50 3.36
CA LYS A 210 -10.41 -10.82 3.16
C LYS A 210 -10.66 -11.44 1.78
N SER A 211 -9.97 -12.55 1.52
CA SER A 211 -10.08 -13.28 0.25
C SER A 211 -11.41 -14.06 0.14
N PRO A 212 -12.06 -14.05 -1.06
CA PRO A 212 -11.64 -13.44 -2.30
C PRO A 212 -11.76 -11.92 -2.28
N GLY A 213 -10.72 -11.21 -2.72
CA GLY A 213 -10.69 -9.76 -2.61
C GLY A 213 -9.89 -9.08 -3.72
N CYS A 214 -10.20 -7.80 -3.95
CA CYS A 214 -9.51 -6.97 -4.93
C CYS A 214 -9.43 -5.50 -4.50
N HIS A 215 -8.36 -4.85 -4.96
CA HIS A 215 -8.12 -3.42 -4.94
C HIS A 215 -7.57 -2.99 -6.29
N PHE A 216 -8.00 -1.86 -6.83
CA PHE A 216 -7.39 -1.34 -8.04
C PHE A 216 -7.59 0.18 -8.17
N LYS A 217 -6.67 0.81 -8.89
CA LYS A 217 -6.71 2.21 -9.28
C LYS A 217 -6.66 2.32 -10.79
N LEU A 218 -7.55 3.13 -11.35
CA LEU A 218 -7.60 3.37 -12.79
C LEU A 218 -6.47 4.31 -13.23
N PRO A 219 -5.96 4.16 -14.45
CA PRO A 219 -5.05 5.14 -15.03
C PRO A 219 -5.72 6.50 -15.17
N LYS A 220 -4.93 7.57 -15.01
CA LYS A 220 -5.35 8.94 -15.25
C LYS A 220 -4.23 9.76 -15.87
N ALA A 221 -4.60 10.84 -16.58
CA ALA A 221 -3.63 11.68 -17.28
C ALA A 221 -2.84 12.57 -16.31
N GLU A 222 -3.52 13.05 -15.26
CA GLU A 222 -2.92 13.93 -14.26
C GLU A 222 -2.07 13.15 -13.26
N ASP A 223 -1.08 13.79 -12.67
CA ASP A 223 -0.28 13.23 -11.58
C ASP A 223 -1.14 12.84 -10.39
N GLY A 224 -0.74 11.80 -9.69
CA GLY A 224 -1.45 11.19 -8.55
C GLY A 224 -1.78 9.73 -8.79
N GLY A 225 -2.87 9.23 -8.20
CA GLY A 225 -3.19 7.80 -8.23
C GLY A 225 -2.29 6.98 -7.29
N GLY A 226 -1.65 7.65 -6.34
CA GLY A 226 -0.60 7.10 -5.47
C GLY A 226 0.79 7.18 -6.11
N SER A 227 1.80 7.00 -5.26
CA SER A 227 3.21 7.02 -5.64
C SER A 227 3.86 5.66 -5.41
N LEU A 228 5.11 5.47 -5.81
CA LEU A 228 5.82 4.19 -5.69
C LEU A 228 5.78 3.61 -4.26
N TRP A 229 5.82 4.47 -3.25
CA TRP A 229 5.81 4.08 -1.82
C TRP A 229 4.48 3.51 -1.34
N ASP A 230 3.35 3.87 -1.96
CA ASP A 230 2.03 3.27 -1.68
C ASP A 230 1.95 1.81 -2.18
N TYR A 231 2.80 1.40 -3.12
CA TYR A 231 2.68 0.12 -3.81
C TYR A 231 3.83 -0.85 -3.56
N ALA A 232 5.03 -0.36 -3.22
CA ALA A 232 6.23 -1.18 -3.16
C ALA A 232 6.12 -2.33 -2.14
N ALA A 233 5.67 -2.04 -0.93
CA ALA A 233 5.53 -3.06 0.12
C ALA A 233 4.40 -4.03 -0.18
N THR A 234 3.23 -3.52 -0.58
CA THR A 234 2.05 -4.34 -0.88
C THR A 234 2.26 -5.23 -2.11
N ALA A 235 3.03 -4.77 -3.11
CA ALA A 235 3.42 -5.61 -4.25
C ALA A 235 4.21 -6.84 -3.80
N CYS A 236 5.15 -6.69 -2.85
CA CYS A 236 5.89 -7.82 -2.30
C CYS A 236 4.97 -8.80 -1.56
N LEU A 237 4.02 -8.29 -0.76
CA LEU A 237 3.04 -9.13 -0.04
C LEU A 237 2.21 -9.97 -1.02
N TYR A 238 1.75 -9.37 -2.12
CA TYR A 238 0.97 -10.07 -3.12
C TYR A 238 1.79 -11.11 -3.89
N GLU A 239 2.99 -10.76 -4.37
CA GLU A 239 3.87 -11.71 -5.05
C GLU A 239 4.20 -12.93 -4.18
N GLU A 240 4.55 -12.69 -2.91
CA GLU A 240 4.94 -13.76 -1.97
C GLU A 240 3.75 -14.59 -1.43
N SER A 241 2.53 -14.05 -1.47
CA SER A 241 1.33 -14.81 -1.14
C SER A 241 0.81 -15.69 -2.28
N GLY A 242 1.33 -15.51 -3.50
CA GLY A 242 0.82 -16.14 -4.71
C GLY A 242 -0.43 -15.47 -5.29
N ALA A 243 -0.78 -14.29 -4.80
CA ALA A 243 -1.82 -13.42 -5.36
C ALA A 243 -1.32 -12.69 -6.60
N VAL A 244 -2.21 -11.94 -7.25
CA VAL A 244 -1.91 -11.17 -8.45
C VAL A 244 -1.75 -9.71 -8.12
N VAL A 245 -0.61 -9.13 -8.50
CA VAL A 245 -0.38 -7.68 -8.55
C VAL A 245 0.19 -7.30 -9.91
N CYS A 246 -0.43 -6.34 -10.58
CA CYS A 246 -0.02 -5.90 -11.91
C CYS A 246 -0.58 -4.49 -12.21
N ASP A 247 -0.17 -3.91 -13.36
CA ASP A 247 -0.88 -2.77 -13.93
C ASP A 247 -2.22 -3.23 -14.54
N VAL A 248 -3.06 -2.30 -14.96
CA VAL A 248 -4.38 -2.65 -15.54
C VAL A 248 -4.27 -3.36 -16.90
N PHE A 249 -3.10 -3.33 -17.54
CA PHE A 249 -2.80 -4.07 -18.78
C PHE A 249 -2.30 -5.50 -18.51
N GLY A 250 -1.94 -5.81 -17.25
CA GLY A 250 -1.45 -7.11 -16.82
C GLY A 250 0.07 -7.25 -16.85
N ASN A 251 0.80 -6.16 -16.93
CA ASN A 251 2.25 -6.16 -16.77
C ASN A 251 2.62 -6.00 -15.29
N PRO A 252 3.83 -6.39 -14.88
CA PRO A 252 4.34 -6.05 -13.55
C PRO A 252 4.26 -4.55 -13.29
N LEU A 253 4.04 -4.15 -12.03
CA LEU A 253 4.10 -2.75 -11.65
C LEU A 253 5.49 -2.18 -11.93
N ASP A 254 5.56 -0.97 -12.50
CA ASP A 254 6.81 -0.25 -12.72
C ASP A 254 7.20 0.51 -11.45
N LEU A 255 7.79 -0.21 -10.48
CA LEU A 255 8.13 0.32 -9.16
C LEU A 255 9.45 1.13 -9.16
N ASN A 256 10.06 1.38 -10.31
CA ASN A 256 11.26 2.24 -10.40
C ASN A 256 11.30 3.07 -11.69
N ARG A 257 10.14 3.56 -12.14
CA ARG A 257 10.08 4.43 -13.32
C ARG A 257 10.94 5.69 -13.13
N PRO A 258 11.70 6.10 -14.16
CA PRO A 258 12.69 7.17 -14.01
C PRO A 258 12.09 8.60 -14.05
N ASP A 259 10.96 8.78 -14.72
CA ASP A 259 10.38 10.08 -15.04
C ASP A 259 9.47 10.63 -13.92
N SER A 260 8.88 9.76 -13.11
CA SER A 260 7.97 10.16 -12.03
C SER A 260 7.93 9.12 -10.91
N THR A 261 7.52 9.54 -9.73
CA THR A 261 7.15 8.64 -8.63
C THR A 261 5.69 8.23 -8.67
N PHE A 262 4.82 8.95 -9.40
CA PHE A 262 3.38 8.66 -9.48
C PHE A 262 3.08 7.40 -10.31
N MET A 263 2.08 6.64 -9.88
CA MET A 263 1.62 5.41 -10.55
C MET A 263 0.40 5.63 -11.48
N ASN A 264 0.12 6.90 -11.82
CA ASN A 264 -1.05 7.33 -12.60
C ASN A 264 -1.12 6.75 -14.02
N HIS A 265 0.01 6.51 -14.67
CA HIS A 265 0.08 6.22 -16.12
C HIS A 265 -0.49 4.86 -16.53
N ARG A 266 -0.46 3.86 -15.64
CA ARG A 266 -0.92 2.48 -15.90
C ARG A 266 -1.89 1.95 -14.86
N GLY A 267 -2.15 2.72 -13.79
CA GLY A 267 -2.91 2.26 -12.65
C GLY A 267 -2.27 1.06 -11.95
N ALA A 268 -2.98 0.48 -11.00
CA ALA A 268 -2.56 -0.70 -10.28
C ALA A 268 -3.75 -1.63 -10.03
N LEU A 269 -3.52 -2.93 -10.03
CA LEU A 269 -4.51 -3.96 -9.80
C LEU A 269 -3.95 -5.01 -8.86
N TYR A 270 -4.68 -5.27 -7.79
CA TYR A 270 -4.45 -6.28 -6.78
C TYR A 270 -5.66 -7.22 -6.74
N ALA A 271 -5.45 -8.52 -6.84
CA ALA A 271 -6.49 -9.53 -6.76
C ALA A 271 -5.96 -10.81 -6.12
N THR A 272 -6.78 -11.46 -5.32
CA THR A 272 -6.37 -12.67 -4.61
C THR A 272 -6.19 -13.89 -5.51
N ASP A 273 -6.71 -13.85 -6.74
CA ASP A 273 -6.53 -14.90 -7.74
C ASP A 273 -6.54 -14.37 -9.18
N LEU A 274 -6.02 -15.20 -10.09
CA LEU A 274 -5.87 -14.84 -11.51
C LEU A 274 -7.21 -14.65 -12.23
N GLY A 275 -8.23 -15.43 -11.89
CA GLY A 275 -9.56 -15.33 -12.51
C GLY A 275 -10.19 -13.97 -12.22
N LEU A 276 -10.14 -13.54 -10.96
CA LEU A 276 -10.60 -12.22 -10.53
C LEU A 276 -9.81 -11.09 -11.21
N ALA A 277 -8.47 -11.18 -11.25
CA ALA A 277 -7.64 -10.20 -11.94
C ALA A 277 -7.98 -10.05 -13.42
N GLN A 278 -8.17 -11.16 -14.13
CA GLN A 278 -8.57 -11.16 -15.54
C GLN A 278 -9.97 -10.56 -15.73
N HIS A 279 -10.89 -10.83 -14.80
CA HIS A 279 -12.24 -10.26 -14.86
C HIS A 279 -12.22 -8.73 -14.66
N ILE A 280 -11.48 -8.24 -13.67
CA ILE A 280 -11.31 -6.80 -13.42
C ILE A 280 -10.72 -6.08 -14.64
N ARG A 281 -9.69 -6.65 -15.27
CA ARG A 281 -9.10 -6.09 -16.50
C ARG A 281 -10.11 -5.97 -17.63
N LYS A 282 -11.01 -6.96 -17.78
CA LYS A 282 -12.11 -6.90 -18.76
C LYS A 282 -13.12 -5.78 -18.40
N ILE A 283 -13.41 -5.57 -17.13
CA ILE A 283 -14.25 -4.45 -16.69
C ILE A 283 -13.61 -3.13 -17.07
N ILE A 284 -12.33 -2.94 -16.69
CA ILE A 284 -11.58 -1.70 -16.92
C ILE A 284 -11.51 -1.37 -18.42
N SER A 285 -11.21 -2.34 -19.27
CA SER A 285 -11.15 -2.13 -20.73
C SER A 285 -12.47 -1.72 -21.38
N LYS A 286 -13.61 -2.08 -20.78
CA LYS A 286 -14.94 -1.65 -21.25
C LYS A 286 -15.28 -0.23 -20.82
N ILE A 287 -14.87 0.17 -19.62
CA ILE A 287 -15.19 1.47 -19.03
C ILE A 287 -14.23 2.55 -19.55
N ASN A 288 -12.98 2.19 -19.77
CA ASN A 288 -11.94 3.05 -20.32
C ASN A 288 -11.35 2.44 -21.60
N PRO A 289 -11.98 2.65 -22.78
CA PRO A 289 -11.51 2.06 -24.03
C PRO A 289 -10.13 2.53 -24.50
N LYS A 290 -9.53 3.50 -23.80
CA LYS A 290 -8.14 3.96 -24.06
C LYS A 290 -7.11 3.17 -23.28
N VAL A 291 -7.55 2.25 -22.42
CA VAL A 291 -6.74 1.34 -21.62
C VAL A 291 -6.59 -0.02 -22.29
#